data_a87e6849051d7be3fbcf9a414c75c683
#
_entry.id   a87e6849051d7be3fbcf9a414c75c683
#
_cell.length_a   1.000
_cell.length_b   1.000
_cell.length_c   1.000
_cell.angle_alpha   90.00
_cell.angle_beta   90.00
_cell.angle_gamma   90.00
#
_symmetry.space_group_name_H-M   'P 1'
#
loop_
_entity.id
_entity.type
_entity.pdbx_description
1 polymer ?
#
loop_
_entity_poly.entity_id
_entity_poly.type
_entity_poly.pdbx_seq_one_letter_code
_entity_poly.pdbx_strand_id
1 'polypeptide(L)'
;MQIMHFETKLVVFLVDLKMKDLEYAGNAVANYLLDMYMDDLDMQQALKAYFAASPFVCFDRITDKSIISSMNGIQTRWAWDGYHFYDYIKDGVLHTRQINRDINEMPFTRKVNGKEEWMVSYELFAHIIKKNFGV
;
A
#
# COMPACT_ATOMS: atom_id res chain seq x y z
N MET A 1 -1.27 -8.79 7.96
CA MET A 1 -0.48 -7.58 8.34
C MET A 1 -0.83 -6.43 7.43
N GLN A 2 -0.94 -5.22 7.96
CA GLN A 2 -1.22 -4.00 7.21
C GLN A 2 0.01 -3.09 7.28
N ILE A 3 0.47 -2.59 6.14
CA ILE A 3 1.59 -1.67 6.03
C ILE A 3 1.11 -0.44 5.26
N MET A 4 1.52 0.73 5.70
CA MET A 4 1.12 1.99 5.08
C MET A 4 2.34 2.84 4.75
N HIS A 5 2.37 3.37 3.53
CA HIS A 5 3.37 4.36 3.14
C HIS A 5 3.03 5.71 3.76
N PHE A 6 3.99 6.30 4.45
CA PHE A 6 3.79 7.50 5.27
C PHE A 6 3.20 8.68 4.48
N GLU A 7 3.82 9.01 3.36
CA GLU A 7 3.49 10.21 2.59
C GLU A 7 2.19 10.08 1.79
N THR A 8 2.00 8.94 1.14
CA THR A 8 0.89 8.75 0.20
C THR A 8 -0.31 8.03 0.78
N LYS A 9 -0.17 7.51 2.01
CA LYS A 9 -1.19 6.66 2.65
C LYS A 9 -1.50 5.38 1.86
N LEU A 10 -0.64 5.01 0.90
CA LEU A 10 -0.77 3.72 0.23
C LEU A 10 -0.69 2.59 1.25
N VAL A 11 -1.61 1.66 1.15
CA VAL A 11 -1.73 0.51 2.05
C VAL A 11 -1.44 -0.78 1.31
N VAL A 12 -0.69 -1.66 1.95
CA VAL A 12 -0.52 -3.04 1.48
C VAL A 12 -0.99 -3.98 2.58
N PHE A 13 -1.96 -4.83 2.25
CA PHE A 13 -2.36 -5.94 3.11
C PHE A 13 -1.56 -7.18 2.72
N LEU A 14 -0.70 -7.60 3.65
CA LEU A 14 0.09 -8.82 3.51
C LEU A 14 -0.69 -9.97 4.14
N VAL A 15 -1.07 -10.92 3.31
CA VAL A 15 -1.80 -12.11 3.72
C VAL A 15 -0.78 -13.19 4.13
N ASP A 16 -1.13 -14.00 5.11
CA ASP A 16 -0.33 -15.10 5.64
C ASP A 16 1.04 -14.72 6.26
N LEU A 17 1.28 -13.43 6.49
CA LEU A 17 2.47 -12.96 7.18
C LEU A 17 2.19 -12.75 8.67
N LYS A 18 2.91 -13.47 9.51
CA LYS A 18 2.80 -13.41 10.97
C LYS A 18 3.96 -12.63 11.57
N MET A 19 3.87 -12.26 12.85
CA MET A 19 4.93 -11.54 13.55
C MET A 19 6.30 -12.24 13.50
N LYS A 20 6.31 -13.58 13.51
CA LYS A 20 7.54 -14.37 13.37
C LYS A 20 8.22 -14.24 12.00
N ASP A 21 7.47 -13.76 11.00
CA ASP A 21 7.93 -13.63 9.61
C ASP A 21 8.38 -12.21 9.27
N LEU A 22 8.56 -11.33 10.26
CA LEU A 22 8.90 -9.91 10.06
C LEU A 22 10.20 -9.72 9.25
N GLU A 23 11.15 -10.63 9.35
CA GLU A 23 12.39 -10.58 8.57
C GLU A 23 12.12 -10.62 7.05
N TYR A 24 10.99 -11.19 6.63
CA TYR A 24 10.60 -11.28 5.22
C TYR A 24 9.65 -10.14 4.78
N ALA A 25 9.28 -9.24 5.70
CA ALA A 25 8.29 -8.19 5.42
C ALA A 25 8.71 -7.28 4.27
N GLY A 26 9.99 -6.92 4.21
CA GLY A 26 10.52 -6.07 3.13
C GLY A 26 10.34 -6.70 1.76
N ASN A 27 10.72 -7.97 1.60
CA ASN A 27 10.54 -8.70 0.34
C ASN A 27 9.06 -8.89 0.00
N ALA A 28 8.23 -9.17 1.00
CA ALA A 28 6.78 -9.32 0.81
C ALA A 28 6.16 -8.01 0.30
N VAL A 29 6.49 -6.87 0.91
CA VAL A 29 6.02 -5.55 0.45
C VAL A 29 6.45 -5.29 -0.99
N ALA A 30 7.72 -5.55 -1.32
CA ALA A 30 8.24 -5.38 -2.67
C ALA A 30 7.44 -6.21 -3.68
N ASN A 31 7.20 -7.48 -3.40
CA ASN A 31 6.45 -8.36 -4.27
C ASN A 31 4.99 -7.91 -4.44
N TYR A 32 4.32 -7.51 -3.36
CA TYR A 32 2.95 -7.00 -3.42
C TYR A 32 2.85 -5.69 -4.22
N LEU A 33 3.82 -4.78 -4.07
CA LEU A 33 3.84 -3.54 -4.84
C LEU A 33 4.09 -3.80 -6.32
N LEU A 34 5.04 -4.66 -6.67
CA LEU A 34 5.29 -5.04 -8.05
C LEU A 34 4.06 -5.70 -8.68
N ASP A 35 3.36 -6.54 -7.94
CA ASP A 35 2.12 -7.17 -8.39
C ASP A 35 1.00 -6.16 -8.58
N MET A 36 0.84 -5.23 -7.62
CA MET A 36 -0.20 -4.17 -7.69
C MET A 36 -0.08 -3.31 -8.95
N TYR A 37 1.14 -3.02 -9.40
CA TYR A 37 1.45 -2.19 -10.56
C TYR A 37 1.94 -3.00 -11.76
N MET A 38 1.57 -4.27 -11.87
CA MET A 38 2.11 -5.17 -12.90
C MET A 38 1.82 -4.72 -14.34
N ASP A 39 0.78 -3.94 -14.54
CA ASP A 39 0.39 -3.44 -15.87
C ASP A 39 1.12 -2.13 -16.26
N ASP A 40 1.96 -1.58 -15.39
CA ASP A 40 2.67 -0.32 -15.59
C ASP A 40 4.19 -0.58 -15.61
N LEU A 41 4.76 -0.68 -16.82
CA LEU A 41 6.19 -0.98 -17.01
C LEU A 41 7.10 0.10 -16.41
N ASP A 42 6.72 1.38 -16.55
CA ASP A 42 7.52 2.48 -15.98
C ASP A 42 7.52 2.41 -14.46
N MET A 43 6.40 2.05 -13.87
CA MET A 43 6.30 1.85 -12.43
C MET A 43 7.10 0.64 -11.96
N GLN A 44 7.13 -0.44 -12.74
CA GLN A 44 7.99 -1.62 -12.44
C GLN A 44 9.46 -1.24 -12.34
N GLN A 45 9.95 -0.45 -13.29
CA GLN A 45 11.33 0.03 -13.30
C GLN A 45 11.62 0.96 -12.12
N ALA A 46 10.73 1.90 -11.87
CA ALA A 46 10.85 2.85 -10.76
C ALA A 46 10.84 2.14 -9.39
N LEU A 47 9.98 1.15 -9.20
CA LEU A 47 9.93 0.34 -7.98
C LEU A 47 11.22 -0.45 -7.76
N LYS A 48 11.78 -1.05 -8.80
CA LYS A 48 13.06 -1.77 -8.71
C LYS A 48 14.19 -0.83 -8.29
N ALA A 49 14.24 0.37 -8.85
CA ALA A 49 15.21 1.39 -8.45
C ALA A 49 15.00 1.86 -7.00
N TYR A 50 13.77 2.04 -6.58
CA TYR A 50 13.41 2.41 -5.21
C TYR A 50 13.88 1.35 -4.21
N PHE A 51 13.61 0.08 -4.46
CA PHE A 51 14.04 -1.01 -3.58
C PHE A 51 15.56 -1.20 -3.57
N ALA A 52 16.22 -1.01 -4.72
CA ALA A 52 17.69 -1.05 -4.78
C ALA A 52 18.33 0.07 -3.95
N ALA A 53 17.71 1.24 -3.89
CA ALA A 53 18.15 2.37 -3.06
C ALA A 53 17.82 2.20 -1.57
N SER A 54 16.96 1.24 -1.22
CA SER A 54 16.51 1.00 0.16
C SER A 54 16.70 -0.48 0.55
N PRO A 55 17.97 -0.95 0.63
CA PRO A 55 18.26 -2.38 0.80
C PRO A 55 17.97 -2.92 2.21
N PHE A 56 17.74 -2.03 3.19
CA PHE A 56 17.53 -2.41 4.58
C PHE A 56 16.16 -1.99 5.07
N VAL A 57 15.54 -2.85 5.87
CA VAL A 57 14.29 -2.58 6.57
C VAL A 57 14.58 -2.50 8.06
N CYS A 58 14.20 -1.38 8.67
CA CYS A 58 14.28 -1.18 10.11
C CYS A 58 12.87 -1.18 10.70
N PHE A 59 12.72 -1.77 11.88
CA PHE A 59 11.45 -1.82 12.59
C PHE A 59 11.50 -0.89 13.79
N ASP A 60 10.46 -0.07 13.94
CA ASP A 60 10.31 0.81 15.09
C ASP A 60 8.83 0.92 15.46
N ARG A 61 8.56 1.48 16.63
CA ARG A 61 7.18 1.69 17.08
C ARG A 61 6.56 2.85 16.31
N ILE A 62 5.34 2.66 15.83
CA ILE A 62 4.58 3.74 15.19
C ILE A 62 4.13 4.73 16.27
N THR A 63 4.55 5.99 16.13
CA THR A 63 4.19 7.09 17.04
C THR A 63 3.30 8.14 16.36
N ASP A 64 3.24 8.14 15.02
CA ASP A 64 2.45 9.09 14.26
C ASP A 64 0.95 8.76 14.34
N LYS A 65 0.21 9.62 15.04
CA LYS A 65 -1.23 9.45 15.24
C LYS A 65 -2.03 9.53 13.96
N SER A 66 -1.57 10.31 12.97
CA SER A 66 -2.22 10.43 11.67
C SER A 66 -2.16 9.12 10.89
N ILE A 67 -1.01 8.45 10.92
CA ILE A 67 -0.83 7.14 10.29
C ILE A 67 -1.73 6.09 10.98
N ILE A 68 -1.70 6.02 12.30
CA ILE A 68 -2.51 5.07 13.06
C ILE A 68 -4.00 5.28 12.78
N SER A 69 -4.45 6.54 12.80
CA SER A 69 -5.85 6.89 12.51
C SER A 69 -6.24 6.52 11.08
N SER A 70 -5.36 6.75 10.10
CA SER A 70 -5.62 6.38 8.70
C SER A 70 -5.71 4.87 8.52
N MET A 71 -4.82 4.10 9.16
CA MET A 71 -4.86 2.64 9.11
C MET A 71 -6.16 2.08 9.72
N ASN A 72 -6.57 2.60 10.87
CA ASN A 72 -7.81 2.20 11.52
C ASN A 72 -9.03 2.60 10.69
N GLY A 73 -9.01 3.79 10.10
CA GLY A 73 -10.08 4.31 9.24
C GLY A 73 -10.32 3.46 8.01
N ILE A 74 -9.26 2.97 7.37
CA ILE A 74 -9.36 2.08 6.21
C ILE A 74 -10.06 0.77 6.58
N GLN A 75 -9.64 0.14 7.68
CA GLN A 75 -10.26 -1.10 8.15
C GLN A 75 -11.75 -0.90 8.47
N THR A 76 -12.09 0.18 9.18
CA THR A 76 -13.47 0.51 9.53
C THR A 76 -14.31 0.76 8.30
N ARG A 77 -13.83 1.59 7.37
CA ARG A 77 -14.54 1.91 6.13
C ARG A 77 -14.78 0.66 5.28
N TRP A 78 -13.78 -0.19 5.18
CA TRP A 78 -13.90 -1.41 4.37
C TRP A 78 -14.97 -2.36 4.95
N ALA A 79 -14.98 -2.53 6.27
CA ALA A 79 -16.01 -3.31 6.93
C ALA A 79 -17.42 -2.70 6.76
N TRP A 80 -17.54 -1.37 6.83
CA TRP A 80 -18.81 -0.65 6.66
C TRP A 80 -19.36 -0.76 5.24
N ASP A 81 -18.49 -0.73 4.23
CA ASP A 81 -18.87 -0.89 2.82
C ASP A 81 -19.18 -2.35 2.46
N GLY A 82 -19.11 -3.26 3.44
CA GLY A 82 -19.47 -4.67 3.27
C GLY A 82 -18.43 -5.50 2.54
N TYR A 83 -17.20 -4.99 2.39
CA TYR A 83 -16.12 -5.74 1.77
C TYR A 83 -15.54 -6.77 2.75
N HIS A 84 -15.39 -8.00 2.27
CA HIS A 84 -14.77 -9.09 3.03
C HIS A 84 -13.72 -9.77 2.15
N PHE A 85 -12.67 -10.30 2.77
CA PHE A 85 -11.64 -11.06 2.04
C PHE A 85 -12.22 -12.24 1.28
N TYR A 86 -13.29 -12.84 1.78
CA TYR A 86 -13.98 -13.95 1.10
C TYR A 86 -14.52 -13.57 -0.28
N ASP A 87 -14.88 -12.31 -0.51
CA ASP A 87 -15.37 -11.83 -1.79
C ASP A 87 -14.31 -11.86 -2.90
N TYR A 88 -13.05 -11.96 -2.50
CA TYR A 88 -11.90 -12.00 -3.39
C TYR A 88 -11.35 -13.41 -3.61
N ILE A 89 -12.04 -14.44 -3.12
CA ILE A 89 -11.67 -15.84 -3.38
C ILE A 89 -12.40 -16.29 -4.65
N LYS A 90 -11.62 -16.67 -5.66
CA LYS A 90 -12.11 -17.23 -6.93
C LYS A 90 -11.34 -18.51 -7.22
N ASP A 91 -12.08 -19.60 -7.50
CA ASP A 91 -11.48 -20.92 -7.77
C ASP A 91 -10.50 -21.39 -6.67
N GLY A 92 -10.82 -21.09 -5.41
CA GLY A 92 -10.01 -21.44 -4.26
C GLY A 92 -8.77 -20.57 -4.05
N VAL A 93 -8.59 -19.49 -4.84
CA VAL A 93 -7.45 -18.59 -4.76
C VAL A 93 -7.87 -17.21 -4.28
N LEU A 94 -7.18 -16.68 -3.28
CA LEU A 94 -7.37 -15.32 -2.80
C LEU A 94 -6.64 -14.32 -3.71
N HIS A 95 -7.40 -13.45 -4.37
CA HIS A 95 -6.89 -12.43 -5.30
C HIS A 95 -6.36 -11.20 -4.55
N THR A 96 -5.18 -11.31 -3.96
CA THR A 96 -4.56 -10.27 -3.14
C THR A 96 -4.26 -8.98 -3.90
N ARG A 97 -3.91 -9.08 -5.18
CA ARG A 97 -3.70 -7.92 -6.06
C ARG A 97 -4.96 -7.06 -6.14
N GLN A 98 -6.11 -7.69 -6.35
CA GLN A 98 -7.37 -6.96 -6.47
C GLN A 98 -7.77 -6.31 -5.16
N ILE A 99 -7.55 -6.99 -4.02
CA ILE A 99 -7.77 -6.43 -2.69
C ILE A 99 -6.94 -5.15 -2.51
N ASN A 100 -5.65 -5.22 -2.76
CA ASN A 100 -4.73 -4.09 -2.56
C ASN A 100 -5.04 -2.94 -3.55
N ARG A 101 -5.45 -3.24 -4.77
CA ARG A 101 -5.88 -2.21 -5.71
C ARG A 101 -7.16 -1.53 -5.26
N ASP A 102 -8.19 -2.28 -4.94
CA ASP A 102 -9.50 -1.72 -4.55
C ASP A 102 -9.38 -0.81 -3.33
N ILE A 103 -8.60 -1.20 -2.33
CA ILE A 103 -8.36 -0.40 -1.14
C ILE A 103 -7.66 0.92 -1.48
N ASN A 104 -6.65 0.88 -2.34
CA ASN A 104 -5.83 2.05 -2.67
C ASN A 104 -6.46 2.93 -3.77
N GLU A 105 -7.51 2.49 -4.41
CA GLU A 105 -8.33 3.28 -5.34
C GLU A 105 -9.42 4.07 -4.63
N MET A 106 -9.69 3.80 -3.33
CA MET A 106 -10.61 4.60 -2.53
C MET A 106 -10.02 5.99 -2.28
N PRO A 107 -10.76 7.08 -2.61
CA PRO A 107 -10.26 8.43 -2.40
C PRO A 107 -10.18 8.78 -0.91
N PHE A 108 -9.18 9.58 -0.57
CA PHE A 108 -9.03 10.17 0.77
C PHE A 108 -8.77 11.67 0.65
N THR A 109 -8.99 12.42 1.74
CA THR A 109 -8.69 13.85 1.78
C THR A 109 -7.33 14.12 2.42
N ARG A 110 -6.63 15.11 1.88
CA ARG A 110 -5.36 15.60 2.39
C ARG A 110 -5.35 17.12 2.32
N LYS A 111 -4.75 17.78 3.32
CA LYS A 111 -4.53 19.24 3.27
C LYS A 111 -3.30 19.54 2.42
N VAL A 112 -3.50 20.33 1.37
CA VAL A 112 -2.45 20.87 0.51
C VAL A 112 -2.58 22.38 0.49
N ASN A 113 -1.56 23.09 0.96
CA ASN A 113 -1.57 24.56 1.07
C ASN A 113 -2.81 25.10 1.85
N GLY A 114 -3.21 24.41 2.92
CA GLY A 114 -4.33 24.80 3.77
C GLY A 114 -5.72 24.44 3.23
N LYS A 115 -5.81 23.83 2.04
CA LYS A 115 -7.06 23.35 1.43
C LYS A 115 -7.13 21.85 1.46
N GLU A 116 -8.32 21.28 1.70
CA GLU A 116 -8.56 19.86 1.55
C GLU A 116 -8.66 19.48 0.07
N GLU A 117 -7.87 18.51 -0.35
CA GLU A 117 -7.92 17.95 -1.69
C GLU A 117 -8.18 16.44 -1.62
N TRP A 118 -8.94 15.94 -2.59
CA TRP A 118 -9.16 14.51 -2.76
C TRP A 118 -7.98 13.88 -3.48
N MET A 119 -7.49 12.78 -2.92
CA MET A 119 -6.35 12.03 -3.44
C MET A 119 -6.71 10.56 -3.54
N VAL A 120 -6.06 9.87 -4.49
CA VAL A 120 -6.11 8.41 -4.61
C VAL A 120 -4.71 7.87 -4.37
N SER A 121 -4.54 7.06 -3.33
CA SER A 121 -3.22 6.56 -2.90
C SER A 121 -2.49 5.81 -4.01
N TYR A 122 -3.21 5.02 -4.79
CA TYR A 122 -2.65 4.26 -5.92
C TYR A 122 -1.94 5.17 -6.93
N GLU A 123 -2.60 6.26 -7.32
CA GLU A 123 -2.07 7.23 -8.29
C GLU A 123 -0.97 8.10 -7.69
N LEU A 124 -1.18 8.57 -6.46
CA LEU A 124 -0.22 9.43 -5.77
C LEU A 124 1.12 8.74 -5.53
N PHE A 125 1.07 7.49 -5.08
CA PHE A 125 2.28 6.68 -4.87
C PHE A 125 3.04 6.47 -6.19
N ALA A 126 2.33 6.09 -7.25
CA ALA A 126 2.94 5.92 -8.58
C ALA A 126 3.60 7.21 -9.07
N HIS A 127 2.93 8.35 -8.90
CA HIS A 127 3.48 9.65 -9.30
C HIS A 127 4.78 9.96 -8.56
N ILE A 128 4.80 9.81 -7.24
CA ILE A 128 5.99 10.12 -6.42
C ILE A 128 7.15 9.17 -6.73
N ILE A 129 6.87 7.88 -6.85
CA ILE A 129 7.92 6.90 -7.14
C ILE A 129 8.50 7.11 -8.54
N LYS A 130 7.68 7.35 -9.54
CA LYS A 130 8.16 7.65 -10.91
C LYS A 130 8.96 8.95 -10.96
N LYS A 131 8.51 9.97 -10.24
CA LYS A 131 9.21 11.26 -10.19
C LYS A 131 10.62 11.12 -9.60
N ASN A 132 10.78 10.33 -8.56
CA ASN A 132 12.04 10.22 -7.81
C ASN A 132 12.95 9.08 -8.31
N PHE A 133 12.41 8.03 -8.90
CA PHE A 133 13.12 6.82 -9.30
C PHE A 133 12.86 6.40 -10.74
N GLY A 134 12.01 7.10 -11.46
CA GLY A 134 11.77 6.87 -12.89
C GLY A 134 12.98 7.23 -13.75
N VAL A 135 13.05 6.60 -14.90
CA VAL A 135 14.09 6.86 -15.91
C VAL A 135 13.73 8.06 -16.76
#